data_6eaa18d56e74b742b9e0a60868b68af1
#
_entry.id   6eaa18d56e74b742b9e0a60868b68af1
#
_cell.length_a   1.000
_cell.length_b   1.000
_cell.length_c   1.000
_cell.angle_alpha   90.00
_cell.angle_beta   90.00
_cell.angle_gamma   90.00
#
_symmetry.space_group_name_H-M   'P 1'
#
loop_
_entity.id
_entity.type
_entity.pdbx_description
1 polymer ?
#
loop_
_entity_poly.entity_id
_entity_poly.type
_entity_poly.pdbx_seq_one_letter_code
_entity_poly.pdbx_strand_id
1 'polypeptide(L)'
;MPSGVLARVLAVAIVLMGGAVAASAAPAAAIFPFEIYDTSGEAPQSDLNERLAMATQVLSEALEKTGRYSAVDLGPFSSEVAAAAPRYRCGDCFLPVARKAGAAVAIVPVVHKVSSLISSMDIWIIDASNGAAVAHLGGQIRGDTAQAYEHGVRFLVRNRLTEDGSPADGAAPK
;
A
#
# COMPACT_ATOMS: atom_id res chain seq x y z
N MET A 1 20.61 -80.43 -17.76
CA MET A 1 20.68 -79.19 -18.55
C MET A 1 19.60 -78.29 -18.04
N PRO A 2 19.90 -77.27 -17.30
CA PRO A 2 18.89 -76.34 -16.86
C PRO A 2 19.08 -74.94 -17.56
N SER A 3 18.02 -74.45 -18.11
CA SER A 3 17.89 -73.15 -18.76
C SER A 3 17.72 -72.10 -17.71
N GLY A 4 18.66 -71.13 -17.67
CA GLY A 4 18.55 -69.97 -16.81
C GLY A 4 17.60 -68.92 -17.33
N VAL A 5 16.64 -68.56 -16.50
CA VAL A 5 15.71 -67.45 -16.72
C VAL A 5 16.34 -66.17 -16.11
N LEU A 6 16.82 -65.28 -16.99
CA LEU A 6 17.29 -63.96 -16.58
C LEU A 6 16.11 -63.06 -16.30
N ALA A 7 15.80 -62.78 -15.04
CA ALA A 7 14.84 -61.77 -14.64
C ALA A 7 15.46 -60.39 -14.80
N ARG A 8 15.03 -59.61 -15.80
CA ARG A 8 15.37 -58.18 -15.92
C ARG A 8 14.45 -57.37 -15.03
N VAL A 9 15.00 -56.90 -13.92
CA VAL A 9 14.35 -55.88 -13.06
C VAL A 9 14.54 -54.53 -13.71
N LEU A 10 13.46 -53.99 -14.28
CA LEU A 10 13.42 -52.63 -14.81
C LEU A 10 13.15 -51.67 -13.66
N ALA A 11 14.16 -50.99 -13.15
CA ALA A 11 14.02 -49.95 -12.17
C ALA A 11 13.53 -48.66 -12.87
N VAL A 12 12.26 -48.32 -12.68
CA VAL A 12 11.68 -47.04 -13.13
C VAL A 12 12.01 -46.00 -12.07
N ALA A 13 12.99 -45.17 -12.36
CA ALA A 13 13.30 -43.99 -11.56
C ALA A 13 12.29 -42.89 -11.87
N ILE A 14 11.30 -42.68 -11.01
CA ILE A 14 10.39 -41.54 -11.08
C ILE A 14 11.13 -40.34 -10.54
N VAL A 15 11.62 -39.49 -11.43
CA VAL A 15 12.17 -38.15 -11.10
C VAL A 15 10.97 -37.25 -10.81
N LEU A 16 10.68 -37.05 -9.53
CA LEU A 16 9.76 -36.01 -9.06
C LEU A 16 10.46 -34.64 -9.25
N MET A 17 10.26 -34.01 -10.40
CA MET A 17 10.56 -32.59 -10.57
C MET A 17 9.56 -31.79 -9.73
N GLY A 18 9.89 -31.56 -8.46
CA GLY A 18 9.23 -30.58 -7.63
C GLY A 18 9.48 -29.19 -8.18
N GLY A 19 8.56 -28.65 -8.98
CA GLY A 19 8.58 -27.26 -9.39
C GLY A 19 8.44 -26.40 -8.14
N ALA A 20 9.52 -25.77 -7.70
CA ALA A 20 9.45 -24.71 -6.70
C ALA A 20 8.66 -23.56 -7.31
N VAL A 21 7.41 -23.37 -6.90
CA VAL A 21 6.64 -22.17 -7.18
C VAL A 21 7.36 -21.06 -6.43
N ALA A 22 8.12 -20.21 -7.15
CA ALA A 22 8.70 -19.01 -6.57
C ALA A 22 7.54 -18.14 -6.12
N ALA A 23 7.31 -18.05 -4.81
CA ALA A 23 6.39 -17.07 -4.25
C ALA A 23 6.94 -15.69 -4.65
N SER A 24 6.19 -14.97 -5.50
CA SER A 24 6.54 -13.59 -5.84
C SER A 24 6.54 -12.77 -4.55
N ALA A 25 7.68 -12.16 -4.23
CA ALA A 25 7.74 -11.27 -3.08
C ALA A 25 6.77 -10.10 -3.28
N ALA A 26 6.10 -9.69 -2.22
CA ALA A 26 5.21 -8.52 -2.25
C ALA A 26 5.99 -7.29 -2.76
N PRO A 27 5.41 -6.49 -3.65
CA PRO A 27 6.06 -5.29 -4.17
C PRO A 27 6.43 -4.32 -3.04
N ALA A 28 7.64 -3.79 -3.12
CA ALA A 28 8.15 -2.80 -2.18
C ALA A 28 7.35 -1.49 -2.30
N ALA A 29 6.89 -0.95 -1.19
CA ALA A 29 6.01 0.23 -1.14
C ALA A 29 6.61 1.35 -0.29
N ALA A 30 6.76 2.53 -0.87
CA ALA A 30 7.04 3.77 -0.16
C ALA A 30 5.74 4.34 0.39
N ILE A 31 5.47 4.16 1.67
CA ILE A 31 4.27 4.68 2.32
C ILE A 31 4.59 6.06 2.87
N PHE A 32 4.07 7.08 2.22
CA PHE A 32 4.25 8.47 2.64
C PHE A 32 3.37 8.81 3.85
N PRO A 33 3.79 9.78 4.67
CA PRO A 33 2.96 10.27 5.77
C PRO A 33 1.61 10.80 5.28
N PHE A 34 0.55 10.56 6.04
CA PHE A 34 -0.73 11.21 5.80
C PHE A 34 -0.59 12.73 5.79
N GLU A 35 -1.30 13.35 4.87
CA GLU A 35 -1.47 14.80 4.81
C GLU A 35 -2.92 15.19 4.99
N ILE A 36 -3.15 16.43 5.41
CA ILE A 36 -4.50 16.97 5.48
C ILE A 36 -4.66 18.10 4.46
N TYR A 37 -5.76 18.05 3.71
CA TYR A 37 -6.29 19.14 2.92
C TYR A 37 -7.53 19.68 3.65
N ASP A 38 -7.35 20.75 4.43
CA ASP A 38 -8.40 21.33 5.25
C ASP A 38 -9.09 22.48 4.52
N THR A 39 -10.39 22.32 4.31
CA THR A 39 -11.28 23.33 3.72
C THR A 39 -12.41 23.72 4.68
N SER A 40 -12.37 23.25 5.93
CA SER A 40 -13.40 23.49 6.91
C SER A 40 -13.49 24.94 7.39
N GLY A 41 -12.38 25.67 7.33
CA GLY A 41 -12.26 26.98 7.95
C GLY A 41 -12.21 26.94 9.47
N GLU A 42 -12.15 25.75 10.08
CA GLU A 42 -12.03 25.56 11.53
C GLU A 42 -10.56 25.73 11.96
N ALA A 43 -10.35 26.10 13.22
CA ALA A 43 -8.99 26.15 13.78
C ALA A 43 -8.36 24.74 13.80
N PRO A 44 -7.08 24.60 13.48
CA PRO A 44 -6.39 23.33 13.59
C PRO A 44 -6.43 22.79 15.03
N GLN A 45 -6.69 21.50 15.17
CA GLN A 45 -6.64 20.86 16.49
C GLN A 45 -5.19 20.56 16.88
N SER A 46 -4.87 20.68 18.16
CA SER A 46 -3.50 20.54 18.66
C SER A 46 -2.90 19.13 18.46
N ASP A 47 -3.75 18.10 18.40
CA ASP A 47 -3.35 16.68 18.21
C ASP A 47 -3.36 16.22 16.75
N LEU A 48 -3.56 17.12 15.78
CA LEU A 48 -3.67 16.77 14.36
C LEU A 48 -2.44 15.99 13.85
N ASN A 49 -1.23 16.47 14.17
CA ASN A 49 -0.02 15.81 13.72
C ASN A 49 0.13 14.39 14.28
N GLU A 50 -0.25 14.18 15.53
CA GLU A 50 -0.24 12.86 16.17
C GLU A 50 -1.24 11.92 15.50
N ARG A 51 -2.43 12.42 15.17
CA ARG A 51 -3.45 11.65 14.44
C ARG A 51 -2.99 11.25 13.05
N LEU A 52 -2.36 12.15 12.30
CA LEU A 52 -1.82 11.84 10.97
C LEU A 52 -0.68 10.82 11.05
N ALA A 53 0.21 10.95 12.03
CA ALA A 53 1.29 9.99 12.26
C ALA A 53 0.74 8.60 12.62
N MET A 54 -0.23 8.54 13.53
CA MET A 54 -0.92 7.29 13.90
C MET A 54 -1.63 6.68 12.68
N ALA A 55 -2.34 7.47 11.87
CA ALA A 55 -3.01 6.97 10.67
C ALA A 55 -2.00 6.39 9.66
N THR A 56 -0.82 7.00 9.53
CA THR A 56 0.28 6.50 8.69
C THR A 56 0.78 5.13 9.17
N GLN A 57 0.98 4.99 10.47
CA GLN A 57 1.39 3.71 11.06
C GLN A 57 0.32 2.62 10.85
N VAL A 58 -0.94 2.94 11.11
CA VAL A 58 -2.07 2.02 10.89
C VAL A 58 -2.17 1.58 9.44
N LEU A 59 -1.92 2.51 8.49
CA LEU A 59 -1.91 2.19 7.06
C LEU A 59 -0.80 1.20 6.72
N SER A 60 0.42 1.44 7.20
CA SER A 60 1.56 0.53 6.99
C SER A 60 1.24 -0.86 7.51
N GLU A 61 0.81 -0.97 8.78
CA GLU A 61 0.44 -2.25 9.40
C GLU A 61 -0.70 -2.97 8.66
N ALA A 62 -1.71 -2.21 8.21
CA ALA A 62 -2.85 -2.78 7.51
C ALA A 62 -2.45 -3.33 6.14
N LEU A 63 -1.60 -2.62 5.39
CA LEU A 63 -1.11 -3.06 4.08
C LEU A 63 -0.19 -4.27 4.21
N GLU A 64 0.73 -4.28 5.16
CA GLU A 64 1.61 -5.42 5.43
C GLU A 64 0.83 -6.69 5.78
N LYS A 65 -0.22 -6.56 6.62
CA LYS A 65 -1.10 -7.69 6.97
C LYS A 65 -1.84 -8.29 5.77
N THR A 66 -2.00 -7.55 4.69
CA THR A 66 -2.57 -8.10 3.46
C THR A 66 -1.60 -9.01 2.71
N GLY A 67 -0.28 -8.91 3.00
CA GLY A 67 0.79 -9.57 2.25
C GLY A 67 0.99 -9.04 0.83
N ARG A 68 0.32 -7.95 0.44
CA ARG A 68 0.36 -7.40 -0.93
C ARG A 68 1.44 -6.39 -1.14
N TYR A 69 1.87 -5.73 -0.08
CA TYR A 69 2.92 -4.71 -0.11
C TYR A 69 3.88 -4.93 1.05
N SER A 70 5.15 -4.65 0.80
CA SER A 70 6.19 -4.63 1.83
C SER A 70 6.68 -3.20 1.98
N ALA A 71 6.50 -2.59 3.14
CA ALA A 71 6.90 -1.22 3.39
C ALA A 71 8.42 -1.07 3.33
N VAL A 72 8.90 -0.02 2.64
CA VAL A 72 10.30 0.41 2.69
C VAL A 72 10.50 1.48 3.75
N ASP A 73 11.69 1.51 4.36
CA ASP A 73 12.03 2.54 5.32
C ASP A 73 12.31 3.88 4.61
N LEU A 74 11.50 4.89 4.90
CA LEU A 74 11.66 6.26 4.42
C LEU A 74 12.48 7.16 5.37
N GLY A 75 12.88 6.65 6.54
CA GLY A 75 13.67 7.40 7.52
C GLY A 75 14.93 8.04 6.93
N PRO A 76 15.77 7.32 6.15
CA PRO A 76 16.93 7.88 5.49
C PRO A 76 16.63 9.02 4.50
N PHE A 77 15.40 9.14 4.04
CA PHE A 77 14.93 10.12 3.05
C PHE A 77 13.99 11.17 3.66
N SER A 78 13.99 11.32 4.99
CA SER A 78 13.04 12.19 5.71
C SER A 78 13.04 13.64 5.22
N SER A 79 14.19 14.19 4.86
CA SER A 79 14.32 15.53 4.30
C SER A 79 13.62 15.67 2.95
N GLU A 80 13.81 14.70 2.06
CA GLU A 80 13.18 14.68 0.73
C GLU A 80 11.67 14.41 0.85
N VAL A 81 11.25 13.54 1.79
CA VAL A 81 9.84 13.31 2.09
C VAL A 81 9.17 14.60 2.55
N ALA A 82 9.83 15.39 3.41
CA ALA A 82 9.33 16.68 3.87
C ALA A 82 9.30 17.71 2.74
N ALA A 83 10.31 17.75 1.89
CA ALA A 83 10.39 18.69 0.76
C ALA A 83 9.33 18.41 -0.32
N ALA A 84 8.84 17.17 -0.41
CA ALA A 84 7.77 16.77 -1.31
C ALA A 84 6.35 17.14 -0.80
N ALA A 85 6.22 17.72 0.38
CA ALA A 85 4.92 18.15 0.92
C ALA A 85 4.50 19.53 0.36
N PRO A 86 3.21 19.79 0.11
CA PRO A 86 2.10 18.83 0.18
C PRO A 86 1.97 18.01 -1.10
N ARG A 87 2.05 16.69 -0.96
CA ARG A 87 2.06 15.73 -2.09
C ARG A 87 0.78 15.74 -2.92
N TYR A 88 -0.35 16.03 -2.31
CA TYR A 88 -1.63 16.14 -3.01
C TYR A 88 -1.70 17.33 -4.01
N ARG A 89 -0.68 18.19 -4.03
CA ARG A 89 -0.60 19.36 -4.97
C ARG A 89 0.58 19.28 -5.92
N CYS A 90 1.51 18.38 -5.72
CA CYS A 90 2.78 18.43 -6.43
C CYS A 90 2.87 17.50 -7.66
N GLY A 91 1.79 16.83 -8.01
CA GLY A 91 1.85 15.81 -9.05
C GLY A 91 2.79 14.68 -8.66
N ASP A 92 3.92 14.53 -9.35
CA ASP A 92 4.81 13.38 -9.19
C ASP A 92 6.05 13.65 -8.33
N CYS A 93 6.08 14.73 -7.53
CA CYS A 93 7.29 15.15 -6.80
C CYS A 93 7.79 14.12 -5.77
N PHE A 94 6.95 13.20 -5.32
CA PHE A 94 7.28 12.13 -4.39
C PHE A 94 7.90 10.90 -5.09
N LEU A 95 7.73 10.72 -6.39
CA LEU A 95 8.24 9.54 -7.12
C LEU A 95 9.77 9.42 -7.08
N PRO A 96 10.57 10.50 -7.19
CA PRO A 96 12.01 10.39 -7.02
C PRO A 96 12.42 9.81 -5.67
N VAL A 97 11.70 10.16 -4.60
CA VAL A 97 11.95 9.63 -3.25
C VAL A 97 11.61 8.14 -3.19
N ALA A 98 10.43 7.75 -3.71
CA ALA A 98 10.03 6.36 -3.77
C ALA A 98 11.05 5.49 -4.52
N ARG A 99 11.52 5.97 -5.69
CA ARG A 99 12.55 5.28 -6.49
C ARG A 99 13.88 5.15 -5.75
N LYS A 100 14.34 6.21 -5.09
CA LYS A 100 15.59 6.19 -4.30
C LYS A 100 15.50 5.18 -3.14
N ALA A 101 14.33 5.04 -2.53
CA ALA A 101 14.09 4.07 -1.47
C ALA A 101 13.91 2.63 -1.99
N GLY A 102 13.98 2.40 -3.32
CA GLY A 102 13.82 1.08 -3.92
C GLY A 102 12.38 0.58 -3.97
N ALA A 103 11.40 1.47 -3.85
CA ALA A 103 10.00 1.10 -3.90
C ALA A 103 9.50 0.91 -5.34
N ALA A 104 8.69 -0.12 -5.55
CA ALA A 104 7.96 -0.35 -6.80
C ALA A 104 6.71 0.54 -6.90
N VAL A 105 6.10 0.86 -5.76
CA VAL A 105 4.94 1.73 -5.68
C VAL A 105 5.13 2.82 -4.63
N ALA A 106 4.52 3.99 -4.87
CA ALA A 106 4.34 5.06 -3.90
C ALA A 106 2.91 5.02 -3.38
N ILE A 107 2.72 5.06 -2.07
CA ILE A 107 1.41 5.11 -1.44
C ILE A 107 1.27 6.47 -0.78
N VAL A 108 0.33 7.27 -1.31
CA VAL A 108 0.15 8.67 -0.96
C VAL A 108 -1.24 8.88 -0.35
N PRO A 109 -1.34 8.91 0.98
CA PRO A 109 -2.60 9.09 1.67
C PRO A 109 -2.87 10.57 1.94
N VAL A 110 -4.15 10.97 1.83
CA VAL A 110 -4.61 12.32 2.16
C VAL A 110 -5.97 12.26 2.86
N VAL A 111 -6.18 13.13 3.82
CA VAL A 111 -7.48 13.42 4.41
C VAL A 111 -7.93 14.79 3.91
N HIS A 112 -9.09 14.84 3.26
CA HIS A 112 -9.76 16.10 2.95
C HIS A 112 -10.81 16.38 4.04
N LYS A 113 -10.51 17.34 4.89
CA LYS A 113 -11.41 17.80 5.96
C LYS A 113 -12.35 18.88 5.43
N VAL A 114 -13.64 18.59 5.45
CA VAL A 114 -14.70 19.54 5.08
C VAL A 114 -15.29 20.19 6.33
N SER A 115 -15.36 19.45 7.43
CA SER A 115 -15.77 19.94 8.76
C SER A 115 -15.30 18.95 9.84
N SER A 116 -15.49 19.32 11.12
CA SER A 116 -15.23 18.39 12.23
C SER A 116 -16.07 17.11 12.21
N LEU A 117 -17.15 17.07 11.42
CA LEU A 117 -18.05 15.92 11.30
C LEU A 117 -17.84 15.10 10.04
N ILE A 118 -17.32 15.71 8.97
CA ILE A 118 -17.25 15.12 7.64
C ILE A 118 -15.86 15.34 7.05
N SER A 119 -15.21 14.24 6.73
CA SER A 119 -13.98 14.23 5.94
C SER A 119 -14.04 13.10 4.89
N SER A 120 -13.24 13.21 3.83
CA SER A 120 -12.89 12.05 3.00
C SER A 120 -11.46 11.64 3.28
N MET A 121 -11.19 10.36 3.08
CA MET A 121 -9.86 9.79 3.12
C MET A 121 -9.59 9.13 1.78
N ASP A 122 -8.47 9.48 1.17
CA ASP A 122 -8.06 9.00 -0.13
C ASP A 122 -6.63 8.44 -0.02
N ILE A 123 -6.41 7.22 -0.50
CA ILE A 123 -5.12 6.54 -0.50
C ILE A 123 -4.82 6.17 -1.95
N TRP A 124 -3.88 6.86 -2.55
CA TRP A 124 -3.41 6.59 -3.91
C TRP A 124 -2.25 5.63 -3.89
N ILE A 125 -2.31 4.60 -4.72
CA ILE A 125 -1.21 3.66 -4.97
C ILE A 125 -0.74 3.91 -6.40
N ILE A 126 0.51 4.32 -6.55
CA ILE A 126 1.06 4.87 -7.78
C ILE A 126 2.32 4.08 -8.14
N ASP A 127 2.43 3.64 -9.39
CA ASP A 127 3.64 3.00 -9.90
C ASP A 127 4.81 3.98 -9.85
N ALA A 128 5.86 3.63 -9.11
CA ALA A 128 6.99 4.51 -8.90
C ALA A 128 7.81 4.75 -10.18
N SER A 129 7.73 3.87 -11.16
CA SER A 129 8.50 3.96 -12.41
C SER A 129 7.93 4.98 -13.40
N ASN A 130 6.60 5.02 -13.52
CA ASN A 130 5.92 5.78 -14.57
C ASN A 130 4.86 6.78 -14.07
N GLY A 131 4.53 6.79 -12.76
CA GLY A 131 3.53 7.68 -12.18
C GLY A 131 2.08 7.28 -12.44
N ALA A 132 1.85 6.11 -13.04
CA ALA A 132 0.48 5.64 -13.27
C ALA A 132 -0.21 5.24 -11.97
N ALA A 133 -1.48 5.62 -11.80
CA ALA A 133 -2.29 5.16 -10.69
C ALA A 133 -2.57 3.65 -10.85
N VAL A 134 -2.09 2.86 -9.89
CA VAL A 134 -2.35 1.41 -9.78
C VAL A 134 -3.70 1.20 -9.10
N ALA A 135 -3.96 1.93 -8.02
CA ALA A 135 -5.21 1.87 -7.29
C ALA A 135 -5.53 3.19 -6.59
N HIS A 136 -6.81 3.40 -6.31
CA HIS A 136 -7.30 4.49 -5.47
C HIS A 136 -8.33 3.93 -4.48
N LEU A 137 -8.03 4.05 -3.19
CA LEU A 137 -8.93 3.65 -2.12
C LEU A 137 -9.51 4.93 -1.52
N GLY A 138 -10.78 5.19 -1.76
CA GLY A 138 -11.45 6.41 -1.29
C GLY A 138 -12.70 6.12 -0.46
N GLY A 139 -13.00 7.00 0.49
CA GLY A 139 -14.21 6.90 1.29
C GLY A 139 -14.41 8.06 2.24
N GLN A 140 -15.68 8.24 2.65
CA GLN A 140 -16.02 9.23 3.68
C GLN A 140 -15.76 8.64 5.07
N ILE A 141 -15.22 9.48 5.95
CA ILE A 141 -15.08 9.19 7.37
C ILE A 141 -15.92 10.20 8.16
N ARG A 142 -16.47 9.75 9.26
CA ARG A 142 -17.28 10.60 10.17
C ARG A 142 -16.50 10.90 11.42
N GLY A 143 -16.38 12.18 11.73
CA GLY A 143 -15.65 12.68 12.87
C GLY A 143 -14.17 12.96 12.54
N ASP A 144 -13.58 13.81 13.35
CA ASP A 144 -12.20 14.27 13.27
C ASP A 144 -11.44 13.83 14.51
N THR A 145 -11.34 12.51 14.71
CA THR A 145 -10.70 11.87 15.87
C THR A 145 -9.70 10.80 15.43
N ALA A 146 -8.75 10.46 16.28
CA ALA A 146 -7.81 9.37 16.06
C ALA A 146 -8.53 8.05 15.72
N GLN A 147 -9.60 7.72 16.46
CA GLN A 147 -10.38 6.52 16.22
C GLN A 147 -11.09 6.54 14.86
N ALA A 148 -11.63 7.68 14.43
CA ALA A 148 -12.25 7.82 13.11
C ALA A 148 -11.24 7.58 11.99
N TYR A 149 -10.01 8.11 12.13
CA TYR A 149 -8.94 7.92 11.16
C TYR A 149 -8.49 6.46 11.12
N GLU A 150 -8.25 5.83 12.26
CA GLU A 150 -7.90 4.41 12.32
C GLU A 150 -8.96 3.52 11.66
N HIS A 151 -10.24 3.71 11.99
CA HIS A 151 -11.33 2.96 11.39
C HIS A 151 -11.42 3.19 9.88
N GLY A 152 -11.25 4.43 9.42
CA GLY A 152 -11.23 4.78 8.00
C GLY A 152 -10.13 4.03 7.24
N VAL A 153 -8.90 4.07 7.72
CA VAL A 153 -7.77 3.35 7.11
C VAL A 153 -8.05 1.85 7.03
N ARG A 154 -8.41 1.23 8.16
CA ARG A 154 -8.67 -0.23 8.22
C ARG A 154 -9.84 -0.63 7.32
N PHE A 155 -10.88 0.20 7.24
CA PHE A 155 -12.01 -0.04 6.34
C PHE A 155 -11.58 0.01 4.88
N LEU A 156 -10.85 1.05 4.46
CA LEU A 156 -10.41 1.23 3.09
C LEU A 156 -9.50 0.08 2.63
N VAL A 157 -8.49 -0.27 3.42
CA VAL A 157 -7.58 -1.36 3.08
C VAL A 157 -8.32 -2.69 3.01
N ARG A 158 -9.20 -2.99 3.95
CA ARG A 158 -9.90 -4.28 3.99
C ARG A 158 -10.96 -4.44 2.91
N ASN A 159 -11.69 -3.35 2.55
CA ASN A 159 -12.87 -3.46 1.72
C ASN A 159 -12.71 -2.86 0.31
N ARG A 160 -11.67 -2.06 0.08
CA ARG A 160 -11.44 -1.39 -1.20
C ARG A 160 -10.19 -1.87 -1.93
N LEU A 161 -9.30 -2.58 -1.25
CA LEU A 161 -8.13 -3.19 -1.88
C LEU A 161 -8.50 -4.61 -2.33
N THR A 162 -8.66 -4.81 -3.63
CA THR A 162 -8.95 -6.12 -4.24
C THR A 162 -7.69 -7.01 -4.32
N GLU A 163 -7.85 -8.26 -4.75
CA GLU A 163 -6.75 -9.22 -4.81
C GLU A 163 -5.64 -8.84 -5.78
N ASP A 164 -5.96 -8.15 -6.84
CA ASP A 164 -5.03 -7.63 -7.85
C ASP A 164 -4.49 -6.22 -7.53
N GLY A 165 -4.84 -5.66 -6.38
CA GLY A 165 -4.43 -4.31 -5.97
C GLY A 165 -5.29 -3.19 -6.55
N SER A 166 -6.25 -3.50 -7.41
CA SER A 166 -7.19 -2.53 -7.97
C SER A 166 -8.25 -2.10 -6.96
N PRO A 167 -8.90 -0.93 -7.12
CA PRO A 167 -10.03 -0.54 -6.29
C PRO A 167 -11.23 -1.47 -6.54
N ALA A 168 -11.92 -1.85 -5.47
CA ALA A 168 -13.06 -2.77 -5.53
C ALA A 168 -14.23 -2.26 -6.40
N ASP A 169 -14.32 -0.97 -6.63
CA ASP A 169 -15.46 -0.33 -7.31
C ASP A 169 -15.22 -0.04 -8.79
N GLY A 170 -14.06 -0.38 -9.36
CA GLY A 170 -13.76 -0.13 -10.79
C GLY A 170 -13.82 1.35 -11.19
N ALA A 171 -13.84 2.26 -10.22
CA ALA A 171 -13.89 3.69 -10.47
C ALA A 171 -12.50 4.20 -10.86
N ALA A 172 -12.19 4.13 -12.17
CA ALA A 172 -11.10 4.93 -12.69
C ALA A 172 -11.43 6.42 -12.47
N PRO A 173 -10.50 7.24 -12.00
CA PRO A 173 -10.71 8.68 -11.90
C PRO A 173 -10.97 9.24 -13.30
N LYS A 174 -12.09 9.99 -13.45
CA LYS A 174 -12.33 10.81 -14.64
C LYS A 174 -11.51 12.07 -14.58
#